data_5a8b52d5f4e604a8c27d1f741c628f00
#
_entry.id   5a8b52d5f4e604a8c27d1f741c628f00
#
_cell.length_a   1.000
_cell.length_b   1.000
_cell.length_c   1.000
_cell.angle_alpha   90.00
_cell.angle_beta   90.00
_cell.angle_gamma   90.00
#
_symmetry.space_group_name_H-M   'P 1'
#
loop_
_entity.id
_entity.type
_entity.pdbx_description
1 polymer ?
#
loop_
_entity_poly.entity_id
_entity_poly.type
_entity_poly.pdbx_seq_one_letter_code
_entity_poly.pdbx_strand_id
1 'polypeptide(L)'
;QTSGLVVTFTVMDDCGNIATCNKTVYLDDNVNPTIDCSGVNDLVLVCMEGAGYAAQIEAWITAAKATILADPQTDDACDATLSIVDDYNGTAVPTLSCNLTTGLTVTFTVSDECGNTAACTKTVYLDDNTNPTIDCSGVTDLVLECVNGANYASQIEAWITAAKATILADPQTDDACDGTLAIVDDYNGTDVPALSCGLLTGLTVTFTVSDECGNTAACTKTVYLDDSTNPTIDCSNVTNLVMECADGANYVSQIEAWIAAAKLTILADPQTADACDVSLAISDDYNGIDVPALSCDLSAGLIVIFTVTDECGNTATCAKTVYVDDTTVPTIDCSGVNNLVMECADGSNYPAAIEAWIAA
;
A
#
# COMPACT_ATOMS: atom_id res chain seq x y z
N GLN A 1 24.44 -48.61 -56.28
CA GLN A 1 25.02 -48.21 -57.59
C GLN A 1 24.24 -48.80 -58.74
N THR A 2 23.58 -47.99 -59.53
CA THR A 2 22.71 -48.46 -60.65
C THR A 2 23.23 -48.11 -62.04
N SER A 3 24.22 -47.27 -62.15
CA SER A 3 24.82 -46.92 -63.42
C SER A 3 26.37 -46.92 -63.37
N GLY A 4 27.01 -47.51 -64.28
CA GLY A 4 28.47 -47.50 -64.37
C GLY A 4 28.95 -47.35 -65.83
N LEU A 5 30.17 -46.90 -66.03
CA LEU A 5 30.81 -46.78 -67.36
C LEU A 5 31.14 -48.13 -67.82
N VAL A 6 30.53 -48.59 -68.95
CA VAL A 6 30.85 -49.83 -69.57
C VAL A 6 32.07 -49.66 -70.53
N VAL A 7 33.15 -50.30 -70.19
CA VAL A 7 34.36 -50.32 -71.00
C VAL A 7 34.38 -51.64 -71.84
N THR A 8 34.40 -51.54 -73.17
CA THR A 8 34.44 -52.64 -74.05
C THR A 8 35.93 -52.90 -74.54
N PHE A 9 36.43 -54.01 -74.13
CA PHE A 9 37.75 -54.48 -74.65
C PHE A 9 37.53 -55.27 -75.89
N THR A 10 38.30 -54.97 -76.95
CA THR A 10 38.20 -55.62 -78.24
C THR A 10 39.59 -56.19 -78.64
N VAL A 11 39.63 -57.47 -78.97
CA VAL A 11 40.81 -58.07 -79.56
C VAL A 11 40.45 -58.52 -80.98
N MET A 12 41.43 -58.42 -81.93
CA MET A 12 41.29 -58.78 -83.28
C MET A 12 42.51 -59.64 -83.65
N ASP A 13 42.28 -60.78 -84.33
CA ASP A 13 43.37 -61.63 -84.87
C ASP A 13 43.87 -61.11 -86.24
N ASP A 14 44.95 -61.72 -86.79
CA ASP A 14 45.55 -61.35 -88.07
C ASP A 14 44.63 -61.62 -89.26
N CYS A 15 43.56 -62.39 -89.07
CA CYS A 15 42.52 -62.68 -90.06
C CYS A 15 41.33 -61.74 -89.99
N GLY A 16 41.28 -60.76 -89.02
CA GLY A 16 40.20 -59.76 -88.83
C GLY A 16 39.04 -60.25 -87.97
N ASN A 17 39.13 -61.43 -87.33
CA ASN A 17 38.09 -61.88 -86.41
C ASN A 17 38.21 -61.08 -85.12
N ILE A 18 37.04 -60.61 -84.60
CA ILE A 18 36.96 -59.78 -83.47
C ILE A 18 36.27 -60.52 -82.31
N ALA A 19 36.84 -60.45 -81.10
CA ALA A 19 36.22 -60.85 -79.89
C ALA A 19 36.15 -59.63 -78.93
N THR A 20 35.05 -59.44 -78.26
CA THR A 20 34.80 -58.35 -77.31
C THR A 20 34.42 -58.88 -75.96
N CYS A 21 34.79 -58.14 -74.83
CA CYS A 21 34.28 -58.34 -73.53
C CYS A 21 34.04 -56.98 -72.86
N ASN A 22 33.00 -56.91 -72.08
CA ASN A 22 32.60 -55.69 -71.32
C ASN A 22 32.97 -55.83 -69.88
N LYS A 23 33.47 -54.75 -69.27
CA LYS A 23 33.63 -54.56 -67.86
C LYS A 23 33.01 -53.20 -67.50
N THR A 24 32.35 -53.12 -66.32
CA THR A 24 31.76 -51.90 -65.84
C THR A 24 32.64 -51.30 -64.74
N VAL A 25 32.93 -50.04 -64.88
CA VAL A 25 33.61 -49.26 -63.86
C VAL A 25 32.50 -48.50 -63.08
N TYR A 26 32.45 -48.68 -61.78
CA TYR A 26 31.56 -48.00 -60.93
C TYR A 26 32.34 -46.91 -60.16
N LEU A 27 31.74 -45.75 -59.98
CA LEU A 27 32.18 -44.78 -59.06
C LEU A 27 31.31 -44.97 -57.80
N ASP A 28 31.92 -45.16 -56.63
CA ASP A 28 31.30 -45.40 -55.37
C ASP A 28 31.72 -44.28 -54.39
N ASP A 29 30.77 -43.70 -53.66
CA ASP A 29 31.05 -42.68 -52.70
C ASP A 29 30.66 -43.18 -51.29
N ASN A 30 31.64 -43.23 -50.42
CA ASN A 30 31.52 -43.62 -49.02
C ASN A 30 32.09 -42.53 -48.11
N VAL A 31 32.22 -41.30 -48.59
CA VAL A 31 32.72 -40.14 -47.85
C VAL A 31 31.53 -39.38 -47.38
N ASN A 32 31.49 -39.01 -46.05
CA ASN A 32 30.44 -38.20 -45.54
C ASN A 32 30.62 -36.74 -45.99
N PRO A 33 29.51 -36.02 -46.29
CA PRO A 33 29.57 -34.60 -46.52
C PRO A 33 30.08 -33.88 -45.30
N THR A 34 30.54 -32.68 -45.47
CA THR A 34 30.78 -31.72 -44.36
C THR A 34 29.54 -30.87 -44.15
N ILE A 35 29.34 -30.39 -42.91
CA ILE A 35 28.26 -29.45 -42.55
C ILE A 35 28.81 -28.37 -41.65
N ASP A 36 28.55 -27.09 -41.96
CA ASP A 36 28.86 -25.97 -41.10
C ASP A 36 27.58 -25.22 -40.69
N CYS A 37 27.31 -25.18 -39.37
CA CYS A 37 26.22 -24.45 -38.78
C CYS A 37 26.67 -23.15 -38.10
N SER A 38 27.94 -22.74 -38.26
CA SER A 38 28.44 -21.54 -37.55
C SER A 38 27.73 -20.25 -37.95
N GLY A 39 27.22 -20.19 -39.19
CA GLY A 39 26.42 -19.07 -39.70
C GLY A 39 24.97 -18.98 -39.15
N VAL A 40 24.51 -20.01 -38.43
CA VAL A 40 23.17 -20.04 -37.83
C VAL A 40 23.30 -19.78 -36.32
N ASN A 41 22.61 -18.75 -35.80
CA ASN A 41 22.52 -18.51 -34.36
C ASN A 41 21.42 -19.37 -33.74
N ASP A 42 21.54 -19.66 -32.44
CA ASP A 42 20.43 -20.21 -31.67
C ASP A 42 19.23 -19.25 -31.69
N LEU A 43 18.02 -19.79 -31.59
CA LEU A 43 16.79 -19.01 -31.55
C LEU A 43 16.42 -18.75 -30.08
N VAL A 44 16.18 -17.47 -29.74
CA VAL A 44 15.59 -17.09 -28.47
C VAL A 44 14.18 -16.57 -28.73
N LEU A 45 13.20 -17.30 -28.23
CA LEU A 45 11.79 -16.91 -28.22
C LEU A 45 11.49 -16.12 -26.92
N VAL A 46 10.78 -15.02 -27.06
CA VAL A 46 10.30 -14.26 -25.88
C VAL A 46 8.94 -14.81 -25.50
N CYS A 47 8.75 -15.07 -24.22
CA CYS A 47 7.49 -15.57 -23.71
C CYS A 47 6.41 -14.50 -23.80
N MET A 48 5.29 -14.82 -24.45
CA MET A 48 4.13 -13.95 -24.62
C MET A 48 2.86 -14.78 -24.76
N GLU A 49 1.75 -14.28 -24.21
CA GLU A 49 0.45 -14.93 -24.35
C GLU A 49 0.02 -15.05 -25.81
N GLY A 50 -0.44 -16.25 -26.21
CA GLY A 50 -0.92 -16.52 -27.56
C GLY A 50 0.16 -16.56 -28.65
N ALA A 51 1.45 -16.55 -28.31
CA ALA A 51 2.54 -16.63 -29.30
C ALA A 51 2.51 -17.96 -30.02
N GLY A 52 2.55 -17.90 -31.36
CA GLY A 52 2.66 -19.10 -32.22
C GLY A 52 4.10 -19.62 -32.29
N TYR A 53 4.63 -20.13 -31.18
CA TYR A 53 6.05 -20.54 -31.08
C TYR A 53 6.43 -21.59 -32.11
N ALA A 54 5.59 -22.62 -32.36
CA ALA A 54 5.85 -23.63 -33.37
C ALA A 54 6.09 -23.03 -34.76
N ALA A 55 5.26 -22.04 -35.16
CA ALA A 55 5.42 -21.35 -36.44
C ALA A 55 6.69 -20.50 -36.49
N GLN A 56 7.10 -19.89 -35.37
CA GLN A 56 8.38 -19.14 -35.30
C GLN A 56 9.58 -20.08 -35.41
N ILE A 57 9.52 -21.24 -34.77
CA ILE A 57 10.55 -22.28 -34.87
C ILE A 57 10.65 -22.81 -36.31
N GLU A 58 9.52 -23.11 -36.96
CA GLU A 58 9.52 -23.58 -38.38
C GLU A 58 10.09 -22.54 -39.35
N ALA A 59 9.74 -21.24 -39.12
CA ALA A 59 10.31 -20.16 -39.95
C ALA A 59 11.83 -20.05 -39.75
N TRP A 60 12.31 -20.14 -38.50
CA TRP A 60 13.74 -20.13 -38.19
C TRP A 60 14.45 -21.37 -38.79
N ILE A 61 13.89 -22.58 -38.68
CA ILE A 61 14.43 -23.82 -39.30
C ILE A 61 14.56 -23.65 -40.79
N THR A 62 13.53 -23.10 -41.45
CA THR A 62 13.56 -22.85 -42.89
C THR A 62 14.72 -21.94 -43.30
N ALA A 63 14.92 -20.85 -42.56
CA ALA A 63 16.03 -19.94 -42.79
C ALA A 63 17.40 -20.57 -42.48
N ALA A 64 17.48 -21.35 -41.40
CA ALA A 64 18.68 -22.06 -40.99
C ALA A 64 19.13 -23.06 -42.06
N LYS A 65 18.21 -23.88 -42.59
CA LYS A 65 18.52 -24.81 -43.71
C LYS A 65 19.07 -24.09 -44.92
N ALA A 66 18.48 -22.94 -45.30
CA ALA A 66 18.96 -22.15 -46.43
C ALA A 66 20.38 -21.60 -46.18
N THR A 67 20.67 -21.16 -44.96
CA THR A 67 21.99 -20.66 -44.55
C THR A 67 23.03 -21.75 -44.56
N ILE A 68 22.73 -22.93 -44.01
CA ILE A 68 23.61 -24.08 -43.94
C ILE A 68 23.97 -24.55 -45.36
N LEU A 69 23.00 -24.71 -46.28
CA LEU A 69 23.25 -25.14 -47.66
C LEU A 69 23.99 -24.09 -48.50
N ALA A 70 23.93 -22.81 -48.13
CA ALA A 70 24.67 -21.74 -48.81
C ALA A 70 26.11 -21.58 -48.31
N ASP A 71 26.47 -22.24 -47.20
CA ASP A 71 27.80 -22.15 -46.61
C ASP A 71 28.80 -22.97 -47.44
N PRO A 72 29.93 -22.38 -47.88
CA PRO A 72 30.92 -23.08 -48.67
C PRO A 72 31.67 -24.18 -47.92
N GLN A 73 31.52 -24.30 -46.60
CA GLN A 73 32.06 -25.40 -45.79
C GLN A 73 31.05 -26.55 -45.63
N THR A 74 29.80 -26.34 -46.09
CA THR A 74 28.81 -27.41 -46.23
C THR A 74 28.91 -27.94 -47.66
N ASP A 75 29.74 -28.97 -47.88
CA ASP A 75 30.15 -29.45 -49.22
C ASP A 75 30.43 -30.93 -49.17
N ASP A 76 30.41 -31.54 -50.37
CA ASP A 76 30.91 -32.89 -50.64
C ASP A 76 31.74 -32.89 -51.86
N ALA A 77 32.81 -33.70 -51.85
CA ALA A 77 33.75 -33.76 -52.96
C ALA A 77 33.19 -34.45 -54.24
N CYS A 78 32.17 -35.28 -54.06
CA CYS A 78 31.57 -36.05 -55.14
C CYS A 78 30.19 -35.54 -55.53
N ASP A 79 29.51 -34.82 -54.67
CA ASP A 79 28.15 -34.31 -54.89
C ASP A 79 28.08 -32.81 -55.00
N ALA A 80 27.51 -32.32 -56.11
CA ALA A 80 27.24 -30.87 -56.28
C ALA A 80 26.01 -30.36 -55.57
N THR A 81 25.17 -31.27 -55.08
CA THR A 81 23.89 -30.89 -54.38
C THR A 81 23.65 -31.79 -53.19
N LEU A 82 23.60 -31.15 -51.99
CA LEU A 82 23.25 -31.84 -50.76
C LEU A 82 21.77 -31.64 -50.44
N SER A 83 21.12 -32.63 -49.84
CA SER A 83 19.80 -32.51 -49.26
C SER A 83 19.93 -32.23 -47.75
N ILE A 84 18.98 -31.47 -47.15
CA ILE A 84 18.98 -31.17 -45.71
C ILE A 84 17.61 -31.43 -45.09
N VAL A 85 17.62 -32.13 -43.98
CA VAL A 85 16.43 -32.34 -43.12
C VAL A 85 16.72 -31.89 -41.69
N ASP A 86 15.68 -31.77 -40.90
CA ASP A 86 15.75 -31.53 -39.45
C ASP A 86 14.92 -32.57 -38.72
N ASP A 87 15.08 -32.63 -37.38
CA ASP A 87 14.35 -33.54 -36.51
C ASP A 87 13.17 -32.87 -35.77
N TYR A 88 12.84 -31.62 -36.10
CA TYR A 88 11.74 -30.92 -35.45
C TYR A 88 10.38 -31.52 -35.84
N ASN A 89 9.54 -31.82 -34.85
CA ASN A 89 8.27 -32.48 -35.06
C ASN A 89 7.09 -31.57 -35.44
N GLY A 90 7.34 -30.26 -35.56
CA GLY A 90 6.31 -29.25 -35.90
C GLY A 90 5.44 -28.76 -34.72
N THR A 91 5.62 -29.32 -33.52
CA THR A 91 4.77 -29.01 -32.36
C THR A 91 5.53 -28.75 -31.04
N ALA A 92 6.76 -29.26 -30.94
CA ALA A 92 7.54 -29.09 -29.70
C ALA A 92 7.89 -27.62 -29.46
N VAL A 93 7.70 -27.18 -28.22
CA VAL A 93 8.09 -25.85 -27.72
C VAL A 93 9.06 -26.05 -26.54
N PRO A 94 10.16 -25.27 -26.46
CA PRO A 94 11.05 -25.38 -25.32
C PRO A 94 10.30 -25.00 -24.02
N THR A 95 10.73 -25.58 -22.91
CA THR A 95 10.31 -25.13 -21.58
C THR A 95 10.90 -23.75 -21.28
N LEU A 96 10.20 -22.95 -20.49
CA LEU A 96 10.70 -21.67 -20.02
C LEU A 96 12.08 -21.86 -19.36
N SER A 97 13.02 -21.00 -19.71
CA SER A 97 14.41 -21.07 -19.25
C SER A 97 14.97 -19.69 -19.01
N CYS A 98 14.74 -19.16 -17.81
CA CYS A 98 15.41 -17.95 -17.39
C CYS A 98 16.94 -18.13 -17.46
N ASN A 99 17.64 -17.26 -18.17
CA ASN A 99 19.08 -17.32 -18.43
C ASN A 99 19.52 -18.35 -19.51
N LEU A 100 18.65 -18.82 -20.36
CA LEU A 100 18.96 -19.65 -21.55
C LEU A 100 19.80 -20.92 -21.21
N THR A 101 19.49 -21.58 -20.10
CA THR A 101 20.25 -22.77 -19.65
C THR A 101 19.71 -24.07 -20.18
N THR A 102 18.43 -24.12 -20.52
CA THR A 102 17.75 -25.28 -21.08
C THR A 102 16.96 -24.87 -22.32
N GLY A 103 17.00 -25.70 -23.36
CA GLY A 103 16.32 -25.40 -24.61
C GLY A 103 15.98 -26.65 -25.40
N LEU A 104 15.21 -26.48 -26.48
CA LEU A 104 14.90 -27.50 -27.46
C LEU A 104 16.04 -27.58 -28.48
N THR A 105 16.73 -28.73 -28.54
CA THR A 105 17.77 -28.96 -29.55
C THR A 105 17.12 -29.38 -30.87
N VAL A 106 17.53 -28.76 -31.96
CA VAL A 106 17.18 -29.11 -33.33
C VAL A 106 18.43 -29.59 -34.04
N THR A 107 18.37 -30.81 -34.60
CA THR A 107 19.44 -31.42 -35.36
C THR A 107 19.19 -31.22 -36.85
N PHE A 108 20.14 -30.61 -37.55
CA PHE A 108 20.16 -30.52 -39.01
C PHE A 108 21.06 -31.61 -39.57
N THR A 109 20.55 -32.38 -40.51
CA THR A 109 21.30 -33.47 -41.17
C THR A 109 21.36 -33.22 -42.67
N VAL A 110 22.55 -33.11 -43.21
CA VAL A 110 22.79 -33.10 -44.66
C VAL A 110 23.09 -34.50 -45.13
N SER A 111 22.64 -34.81 -46.36
CA SER A 111 22.94 -36.09 -47.01
C SER A 111 23.29 -35.89 -48.49
N ASP A 112 24.26 -36.69 -48.97
CA ASP A 112 24.64 -36.80 -50.36
C ASP A 112 23.68 -37.72 -51.11
N GLU A 113 23.91 -37.92 -52.46
CA GLU A 113 23.13 -38.81 -53.29
C GLU A 113 23.39 -40.32 -53.00
N CYS A 114 24.51 -40.65 -52.35
CA CYS A 114 24.87 -42.00 -51.93
C CYS A 114 24.33 -42.41 -50.58
N GLY A 115 23.80 -41.44 -49.81
CA GLY A 115 23.19 -41.63 -48.50
C GLY A 115 24.14 -41.46 -47.29
N ASN A 116 25.40 -41.00 -47.57
CA ASN A 116 26.25 -40.59 -46.44
C ASN A 116 25.74 -39.29 -45.79
N THR A 117 25.97 -39.10 -44.51
CA THR A 117 25.37 -38.01 -43.78
C THR A 117 26.33 -37.31 -42.82
N ALA A 118 26.08 -36.02 -42.58
CA ALA A 118 26.68 -35.27 -41.50
C ALA A 118 25.61 -34.44 -40.80
N ALA A 119 25.80 -34.16 -39.53
CA ALA A 119 24.81 -33.44 -38.72
C ALA A 119 25.45 -32.37 -37.83
N CYS A 120 24.69 -31.31 -37.54
CA CYS A 120 25.00 -30.31 -36.55
C CYS A 120 23.74 -29.95 -35.76
N THR A 121 23.90 -29.32 -34.62
CA THR A 121 22.80 -28.97 -33.73
C THR A 121 22.76 -27.48 -33.42
N LYS A 122 21.54 -26.95 -33.23
CA LYS A 122 21.24 -25.62 -32.71
C LYS A 122 20.16 -25.71 -31.64
N THR A 123 20.09 -24.71 -30.80
CA THR A 123 19.16 -24.71 -29.68
C THR A 123 18.13 -23.60 -29.84
N VAL A 124 16.89 -23.91 -29.49
CA VAL A 124 15.80 -22.96 -29.35
C VAL A 124 15.50 -22.77 -27.87
N TYR A 125 15.55 -21.56 -27.40
CA TYR A 125 15.24 -21.18 -26.02
C TYR A 125 13.91 -20.44 -25.97
N LEU A 126 13.20 -20.57 -24.84
CA LEU A 126 12.09 -19.73 -24.47
C LEU A 126 12.50 -18.96 -23.21
N ASP A 127 12.60 -17.66 -23.32
CA ASP A 127 13.05 -16.76 -22.27
C ASP A 127 11.91 -15.84 -21.85
N ASP A 128 11.89 -15.45 -20.56
CA ASP A 128 10.96 -14.46 -20.07
C ASP A 128 11.71 -13.28 -19.46
N ASN A 129 11.56 -12.13 -20.08
CA ASN A 129 12.09 -10.84 -19.64
C ASN A 129 10.97 -9.78 -19.56
N THR A 130 9.72 -10.21 -19.49
CA THR A 130 8.55 -9.35 -19.30
C THR A 130 8.25 -9.21 -17.83
N ASN A 131 7.89 -8.00 -17.40
CA ASN A 131 7.49 -7.79 -16.02
C ASN A 131 6.04 -8.25 -15.83
N PRO A 132 5.72 -8.89 -14.70
CA PRO A 132 4.34 -9.14 -14.32
C PRO A 132 3.55 -7.84 -14.19
N THR A 133 2.25 -7.93 -14.25
CA THR A 133 1.34 -6.84 -13.85
C THR A 133 0.96 -6.97 -12.39
N ILE A 134 0.62 -5.86 -11.73
CA ILE A 134 0.13 -5.85 -10.35
C ILE A 134 -1.03 -4.86 -10.22
N ASP A 135 -2.15 -5.29 -9.66
CA ASP A 135 -3.27 -4.42 -9.30
C ASP A 135 -3.51 -4.41 -7.80
N CYS A 136 -3.37 -3.22 -7.21
CA CYS A 136 -3.67 -2.95 -5.80
C CYS A 136 -4.99 -2.22 -5.58
N SER A 137 -5.83 -2.05 -6.61
CA SER A 137 -7.08 -1.28 -6.49
C SER A 137 -8.06 -1.90 -5.50
N GLY A 138 -8.03 -3.23 -5.36
CA GLY A 138 -8.83 -3.98 -4.39
C GLY A 138 -8.38 -3.84 -2.93
N VAL A 139 -7.21 -3.25 -2.66
CA VAL A 139 -6.70 -3.01 -1.31
C VAL A 139 -6.94 -1.55 -0.94
N THR A 140 -7.62 -1.30 0.18
CA THR A 140 -7.77 0.04 0.76
C THR A 140 -6.59 0.37 1.67
N ASP A 141 -6.28 1.66 1.80
CA ASP A 141 -5.33 2.12 2.82
C ASP A 141 -5.82 1.73 4.22
N LEU A 142 -4.89 1.52 5.15
CA LEU A 142 -5.22 1.21 6.54
C LEU A 142 -5.26 2.49 7.36
N VAL A 143 -6.36 2.72 8.07
CA VAL A 143 -6.46 3.76 9.08
C VAL A 143 -6.52 3.11 10.45
N LEU A 144 -5.53 3.40 11.28
CA LEU A 144 -5.43 2.97 12.67
C LEU A 144 -5.95 4.09 13.55
N GLU A 145 -6.81 3.76 14.51
CA GLU A 145 -7.24 4.69 15.55
C GLU A 145 -6.20 4.72 16.66
N CYS A 146 -5.84 5.90 17.10
CA CYS A 146 -4.90 6.07 18.20
C CYS A 146 -5.55 5.63 19.53
N VAL A 147 -5.02 4.56 20.13
CA VAL A 147 -5.53 3.98 21.38
C VAL A 147 -4.37 3.61 22.29
N ASN A 148 -4.49 3.94 23.57
CA ASN A 148 -3.46 3.62 24.56
C ASN A 148 -3.19 2.12 24.66
N GLY A 149 -1.91 1.72 24.52
CA GLY A 149 -1.49 0.33 24.60
C GLY A 149 -1.81 -0.54 23.38
N ALA A 150 -2.24 0.04 22.26
CA ALA A 150 -2.48 -0.70 21.01
C ALA A 150 -1.19 -1.28 20.44
N ASN A 151 -1.27 -2.50 19.92
CA ASN A 151 -0.18 -3.11 19.15
C ASN A 151 -0.38 -2.81 17.65
N TYR A 152 0.02 -1.63 17.22
CA TYR A 152 -0.12 -1.19 15.84
C TYR A 152 0.67 -2.05 14.85
N ALA A 153 1.89 -2.46 15.20
CA ALA A 153 2.71 -3.32 14.34
C ALA A 153 1.97 -4.62 13.96
N SER A 154 1.32 -5.26 14.93
CA SER A 154 0.53 -6.49 14.68
C SER A 154 -0.71 -6.23 13.81
N GLN A 155 -1.33 -5.06 13.92
CA GLN A 155 -2.47 -4.68 13.07
C GLN A 155 -2.02 -4.43 11.63
N ILE A 156 -0.86 -3.77 11.44
CA ILE A 156 -0.24 -3.56 10.14
C ILE A 156 0.12 -4.89 9.49
N GLU A 157 0.77 -5.80 10.20
CA GLU A 157 1.11 -7.14 9.71
C GLU A 157 -0.13 -7.94 9.26
N ALA A 158 -1.20 -7.89 10.05
CA ALA A 158 -2.46 -8.55 9.70
C ALA A 158 -3.07 -7.97 8.42
N TRP A 159 -3.07 -6.63 8.28
CA TRP A 159 -3.53 -5.96 7.07
C TRP A 159 -2.65 -6.28 5.85
N ILE A 160 -1.31 -6.29 5.99
CA ILE A 160 -0.38 -6.67 4.93
C ILE A 160 -0.66 -8.10 4.44
N THR A 161 -0.88 -9.04 5.38
CA THR A 161 -1.20 -10.43 5.04
C THR A 161 -2.49 -10.52 4.21
N ALA A 162 -3.52 -9.79 4.59
CA ALA A 162 -4.77 -9.72 3.84
C ALA A 162 -4.62 -9.03 2.49
N ALA A 163 -3.83 -7.94 2.44
CA ALA A 163 -3.53 -7.20 1.21
C ALA A 163 -2.82 -8.07 0.18
N LYS A 164 -1.79 -8.81 0.58
CA LYS A 164 -1.07 -9.76 -0.29
C LYS A 164 -2.01 -10.81 -0.89
N ALA A 165 -2.91 -11.37 -0.06
CA ALA A 165 -3.89 -12.34 -0.54
C ALA A 165 -4.87 -11.72 -1.54
N THR A 166 -5.29 -10.48 -1.33
CA THR A 166 -6.18 -9.74 -2.24
C THR A 166 -5.50 -9.44 -3.56
N ILE A 167 -4.25 -8.97 -3.54
CA ILE A 167 -3.45 -8.64 -4.72
C ILE A 167 -3.24 -9.89 -5.58
N LEU A 168 -2.81 -11.01 -4.99
CA LEU A 168 -2.59 -12.26 -5.73
C LEU A 168 -3.88 -12.91 -6.26
N ALA A 169 -5.03 -12.59 -5.69
CA ALA A 169 -6.32 -13.08 -6.17
C ALA A 169 -6.92 -12.20 -7.28
N ASP A 170 -6.35 -11.03 -7.53
CA ASP A 170 -6.83 -10.12 -8.55
C ASP A 170 -6.42 -10.61 -9.95
N PRO A 171 -7.38 -10.77 -10.89
CA PRO A 171 -7.06 -11.25 -12.24
C PRO A 171 -6.23 -10.27 -13.08
N GLN A 172 -6.01 -9.04 -12.64
CA GLN A 172 -5.10 -8.06 -13.27
C GLN A 172 -3.69 -8.12 -12.66
N THR A 173 -3.49 -8.93 -11.62
CA THR A 173 -2.17 -9.31 -11.10
C THR A 173 -1.80 -10.62 -11.74
N ASP A 174 -1.10 -10.55 -12.86
CA ASP A 174 -0.86 -11.70 -13.73
C ASP A 174 0.45 -11.56 -14.53
N ASP A 175 0.94 -12.67 -15.01
CA ASP A 175 2.03 -12.74 -15.99
C ASP A 175 1.68 -13.71 -17.12
N ALA A 176 2.07 -13.35 -18.34
CA ALA A 176 1.76 -14.14 -19.54
C ALA A 176 2.44 -15.52 -19.57
N CYS A 177 3.49 -15.70 -18.79
CA CYS A 177 4.39 -16.84 -18.82
C CYS A 177 4.41 -17.62 -17.52
N ASP A 178 4.01 -16.99 -16.43
CA ASP A 178 4.09 -17.55 -15.10
C ASP A 178 2.70 -17.72 -14.48
N GLY A 179 2.32 -18.94 -14.18
CA GLY A 179 1.05 -19.25 -13.52
C GLY A 179 1.03 -18.99 -12.02
N THR A 180 2.18 -18.62 -11.43
CA THR A 180 2.30 -18.37 -9.98
C THR A 180 3.28 -17.24 -9.69
N LEU A 181 2.77 -16.11 -9.22
CA LEU A 181 3.60 -14.98 -8.80
C LEU A 181 3.95 -15.08 -7.31
N ALA A 182 5.18 -14.71 -6.96
CA ALA A 182 5.56 -14.48 -5.57
C ALA A 182 5.27 -13.02 -5.19
N ILE A 183 4.91 -12.74 -3.91
CA ILE A 183 4.67 -11.39 -3.42
C ILE A 183 5.41 -11.13 -2.10
N VAL A 184 6.11 -10.01 -2.04
CA VAL A 184 6.77 -9.51 -0.84
C VAL A 184 6.31 -8.08 -0.55
N ASP A 185 6.61 -7.60 0.65
CA ASP A 185 6.44 -6.20 1.05
C ASP A 185 7.74 -5.67 1.67
N ASP A 186 7.82 -4.35 1.86
CA ASP A 186 8.97 -3.67 2.44
C ASP A 186 8.78 -3.29 3.93
N TYR A 187 7.68 -3.72 4.57
CA TYR A 187 7.44 -3.43 5.98
C TYR A 187 8.42 -4.16 6.88
N ASN A 188 9.07 -3.43 7.79
CA ASN A 188 10.11 -3.98 8.67
C ASN A 188 9.59 -4.67 9.94
N GLY A 189 8.28 -4.74 10.15
CA GLY A 189 7.65 -5.36 11.31
C GLY A 189 7.59 -4.50 12.57
N THR A 190 8.10 -3.28 12.55
CA THR A 190 8.20 -2.42 13.75
C THR A 190 7.74 -0.98 13.56
N ASP A 191 7.82 -0.44 12.36
CA ASP A 191 7.48 0.95 12.10
C ASP A 191 5.97 1.20 12.28
N VAL A 192 5.66 2.32 12.91
CA VAL A 192 4.31 2.81 13.11
C VAL A 192 4.24 4.23 12.55
N PRO A 193 3.19 4.61 11.80
CA PRO A 193 3.07 5.97 11.33
C PRO A 193 2.96 6.95 12.51
N ALA A 194 3.46 8.16 12.32
CA ALA A 194 3.19 9.25 13.25
C ALA A 194 1.70 9.61 13.22
N LEU A 195 1.18 10.10 14.36
CA LEU A 195 -0.18 10.61 14.42
C LEU A 195 -0.38 11.71 13.35
N SER A 196 -1.44 11.61 12.61
CA SER A 196 -1.73 12.51 11.48
C SER A 196 -3.22 12.81 11.39
N CYS A 197 -3.65 13.83 12.11
CA CYS A 197 -5.03 14.28 12.08
C CYS A 197 -5.49 14.62 10.65
N GLY A 198 -6.53 13.90 10.19
CA GLY A 198 -7.06 14.07 8.85
C GLY A 198 -6.25 13.37 7.74
N LEU A 199 -5.46 12.34 8.06
CA LEU A 199 -4.79 11.44 7.11
C LEU A 199 -3.83 12.14 6.14
N LEU A 200 -3.09 13.15 6.61
CA LEU A 200 -2.20 13.95 5.77
C LEU A 200 -0.84 13.28 5.52
N THR A 201 -0.36 12.52 6.50
CA THR A 201 0.91 11.80 6.44
C THR A 201 0.74 10.38 6.96
N GLY A 202 1.41 9.41 6.31
CA GLY A 202 1.29 8.01 6.69
C GLY A 202 2.56 7.23 6.37
N LEU A 203 2.58 5.97 6.79
CA LEU A 203 3.62 4.99 6.46
C LEU A 203 3.24 4.33 5.13
N THR A 204 4.09 4.48 4.12
CA THR A 204 3.91 3.81 2.82
C THR A 204 4.45 2.39 2.90
N VAL A 205 3.65 1.42 2.44
CA VAL A 205 4.04 0.03 2.27
C VAL A 205 4.02 -0.29 0.77
N THR A 206 5.16 -0.80 0.27
CA THR A 206 5.33 -1.23 -1.11
C THR A 206 5.15 -2.74 -1.20
N PHE A 207 4.23 -3.18 -2.06
CA PHE A 207 4.05 -4.58 -2.42
C PHE A 207 4.74 -4.83 -3.76
N THR A 208 5.57 -5.87 -3.82
CA THR A 208 6.30 -6.25 -5.04
C THR A 208 5.95 -7.69 -5.40
N VAL A 209 5.44 -7.90 -6.61
CA VAL A 209 5.28 -9.23 -7.20
C VAL A 209 6.49 -9.55 -8.06
N SER A 210 6.85 -10.82 -8.11
CA SER A 210 7.90 -11.34 -8.99
C SER A 210 7.47 -12.65 -9.64
N ASP A 211 7.88 -12.83 -10.91
CA ASP A 211 7.78 -14.08 -11.65
C ASP A 211 8.91 -15.05 -11.31
N GLU A 212 8.93 -16.24 -11.98
CA GLU A 212 9.99 -17.25 -11.83
C GLU A 212 11.35 -16.78 -12.37
N CYS A 213 11.36 -15.85 -13.33
CA CYS A 213 12.56 -15.31 -13.94
C CYS A 213 13.15 -14.10 -13.19
N GLY A 214 12.44 -13.61 -12.20
CA GLY A 214 12.87 -12.50 -11.33
C GLY A 214 12.50 -11.13 -11.88
N ASN A 215 11.64 -11.03 -12.91
CA ASN A 215 11.06 -9.77 -13.31
C ASN A 215 10.04 -9.33 -12.26
N THR A 216 9.86 -8.03 -12.08
CA THR A 216 9.06 -7.51 -10.96
C THR A 216 8.16 -6.36 -11.36
N ALA A 217 7.04 -6.24 -10.61
CA ALA A 217 6.20 -5.05 -10.60
C ALA A 217 5.83 -4.69 -9.16
N ALA A 218 5.55 -3.43 -8.90
CA ALA A 218 5.26 -2.95 -7.55
C ALA A 218 4.10 -1.95 -7.52
N CYS A 219 3.39 -1.93 -6.39
CA CYS A 219 2.39 -0.92 -6.06
C CYS A 219 2.51 -0.51 -4.59
N THR A 220 1.92 0.60 -4.21
CA THR A 220 2.01 1.12 -2.86
C THR A 220 0.64 1.35 -2.24
N LYS A 221 0.57 1.20 -0.91
CA LYS A 221 -0.55 1.56 -0.06
C LYS A 221 -0.05 2.29 1.18
N THR A 222 -0.93 3.03 1.83
CA THR A 222 -0.55 3.84 2.98
C THR A 222 -1.26 3.37 4.24
N VAL A 223 -0.53 3.38 5.34
CA VAL A 223 -1.05 3.18 6.70
C VAL A 223 -1.05 4.52 7.41
N TYR A 224 -2.18 4.92 7.96
CA TYR A 224 -2.36 6.15 8.73
C TYR A 224 -2.60 5.81 10.20
N LEU A 225 -2.16 6.68 11.10
CA LEU A 225 -2.59 6.72 12.49
C LEU A 225 -3.34 8.02 12.69
N ASP A 226 -4.62 7.92 12.98
CA ASP A 226 -5.54 9.05 13.18
C ASP A 226 -6.09 9.03 14.61
N ASP A 227 -6.57 10.16 15.07
CA ASP A 227 -7.27 10.26 16.34
C ASP A 227 -8.62 10.95 16.14
N SER A 228 -9.67 10.17 16.28
CA SER A 228 -11.06 10.64 16.22
C SER A 228 -11.77 10.58 17.58
N THR A 229 -11.05 10.18 18.62
CA THR A 229 -11.58 10.06 19.99
C THR A 229 -11.59 11.42 20.71
N ASN A 230 -12.69 11.72 21.37
CA ASN A 230 -12.73 12.93 22.21
C ASN A 230 -11.93 12.74 23.50
N PRO A 231 -11.19 13.75 23.95
CA PRO A 231 -10.57 13.73 25.25
C PRO A 231 -11.61 13.61 26.38
N THR A 232 -11.19 13.18 27.52
CA THR A 232 -11.98 13.23 28.75
C THR A 232 -11.74 14.54 29.48
N ILE A 233 -12.74 15.06 30.24
CA ILE A 233 -12.62 16.23 31.08
C ILE A 233 -13.28 16.00 32.44
N ASP A 234 -12.58 16.23 33.53
CA ASP A 234 -13.14 16.22 34.88
C ASP A 234 -13.05 17.59 35.56
N CYS A 235 -14.21 18.12 35.90
CA CYS A 235 -14.36 19.36 36.63
C CYS A 235 -14.76 19.14 38.10
N SER A 236 -14.76 17.90 38.61
CA SER A 236 -15.26 17.60 39.98
C SER A 236 -14.50 18.38 41.04
N ASN A 237 -13.21 18.61 40.83
CA ASN A 237 -12.35 19.36 41.77
C ASN A 237 -12.46 20.89 41.67
N VAL A 238 -13.21 21.39 40.69
CA VAL A 238 -13.52 22.83 40.59
C VAL A 238 -14.85 23.10 41.27
N THR A 239 -14.86 23.96 42.31
CA THR A 239 -16.09 24.41 42.97
C THR A 239 -16.70 25.57 42.21
N ASN A 240 -18.03 25.72 42.30
CA ASN A 240 -18.72 26.93 41.84
C ASN A 240 -18.17 28.17 42.55
N LEU A 241 -18.13 29.31 41.87
CA LEU A 241 -17.76 30.58 42.46
C LEU A 241 -18.99 31.25 43.08
N VAL A 242 -18.91 31.62 44.35
CA VAL A 242 -19.92 32.44 45.01
C VAL A 242 -19.23 33.73 45.47
N MET A 243 -19.69 34.86 44.96
CA MET A 243 -19.18 36.20 45.28
C MET A 243 -20.16 36.94 46.18
N GLU A 244 -19.67 37.66 47.19
CA GLU A 244 -20.48 38.50 48.07
C GLU A 244 -20.90 39.80 47.35
N CYS A 245 -22.16 40.15 47.47
CA CYS A 245 -22.68 41.40 46.94
C CYS A 245 -22.12 42.60 47.77
N ALA A 246 -21.26 43.41 47.10
CA ALA A 246 -20.67 44.58 47.79
C ALA A 246 -20.54 45.73 46.78
N ASP A 247 -20.79 46.97 47.36
CA ASP A 247 -20.62 48.19 46.58
C ASP A 247 -19.18 48.34 46.03
N GLY A 248 -19.05 48.60 44.73
CA GLY A 248 -17.75 48.79 44.06
C GLY A 248 -16.94 47.52 43.88
N ALA A 249 -17.52 46.32 44.06
CA ALA A 249 -16.84 45.04 43.81
C ALA A 249 -16.52 44.92 42.34
N ASN A 250 -15.26 44.46 42.04
CA ASN A 250 -14.86 44.11 40.68
C ASN A 250 -15.15 42.62 40.41
N TYR A 251 -16.40 42.30 40.11
CA TYR A 251 -16.85 40.92 39.87
C TYR A 251 -16.20 40.31 38.65
N VAL A 252 -15.99 41.06 37.55
CA VAL A 252 -15.34 40.60 36.34
C VAL A 252 -13.95 40.04 36.65
N SER A 253 -13.13 40.82 37.39
CA SER A 253 -11.78 40.37 37.77
C SER A 253 -11.79 39.12 38.67
N GLN A 254 -12.81 38.97 39.55
CA GLN A 254 -12.93 37.78 40.38
C GLN A 254 -13.29 36.55 39.56
N ILE A 255 -14.20 36.69 38.58
CA ILE A 255 -14.57 35.63 37.64
C ILE A 255 -13.37 35.21 36.81
N GLU A 256 -12.64 36.16 36.21
CA GLU A 256 -11.42 35.88 35.41
C GLU A 256 -10.35 35.15 36.24
N ALA A 257 -10.10 35.58 37.47
CA ALA A 257 -9.14 34.90 38.35
C ALA A 257 -9.57 33.48 38.71
N TRP A 258 -10.85 33.26 38.96
CA TRP A 258 -11.41 31.95 39.24
C TRP A 258 -11.33 31.05 37.99
N ILE A 259 -11.66 31.55 36.79
CA ILE A 259 -11.54 30.80 35.52
C ILE A 259 -10.09 30.38 35.30
N ALA A 260 -9.12 31.28 35.52
CA ALA A 260 -7.71 30.94 35.36
C ALA A 260 -7.26 29.80 36.30
N ALA A 261 -7.72 29.86 37.58
CA ALA A 261 -7.43 28.80 38.55
C ALA A 261 -8.15 27.47 38.19
N ALA A 262 -9.42 27.57 37.76
CA ALA A 262 -10.20 26.42 37.33
C ALA A 262 -9.54 25.67 36.17
N LYS A 263 -9.10 26.39 35.14
CA LYS A 263 -8.36 25.79 34.01
C LYS A 263 -7.12 25.01 34.43
N LEU A 264 -6.33 25.55 35.36
CA LEU A 264 -5.15 24.86 35.90
C LEU A 264 -5.55 23.60 36.70
N THR A 265 -6.65 23.67 37.46
CA THR A 265 -7.15 22.52 38.21
C THR A 265 -7.64 21.40 37.28
N ILE A 266 -8.39 21.76 36.25
CA ILE A 266 -8.92 20.82 35.26
C ILE A 266 -7.76 20.11 34.52
N LEU A 267 -6.80 20.86 34.04
CA LEU A 267 -5.63 20.27 33.30
C LEU A 267 -4.72 19.44 34.23
N ALA A 268 -4.70 19.69 35.51
CA ALA A 268 -3.92 18.91 36.48
C ALA A 268 -4.63 17.64 36.94
N ASP A 269 -5.91 17.47 36.62
CA ASP A 269 -6.69 16.31 37.01
C ASP A 269 -6.33 15.10 36.12
N PRO A 270 -5.94 13.94 36.67
CA PRO A 270 -5.57 12.76 35.90
C PRO A 270 -6.74 12.13 35.12
N GLN A 271 -7.99 12.54 35.38
CA GLN A 271 -9.17 12.12 34.61
C GLN A 271 -9.46 13.08 33.45
N THR A 272 -8.74 14.20 33.36
CA THR A 272 -8.71 15.07 32.19
C THR A 272 -7.52 14.63 31.33
N ALA A 273 -7.80 13.77 30.38
CA ALA A 273 -6.75 13.10 29.60
C ALA A 273 -7.26 12.68 28.23
N ASP A 274 -6.33 12.47 27.36
CA ASP A 274 -6.51 11.79 26.09
C ASP A 274 -5.54 10.62 25.94
N ALA A 275 -5.91 9.64 25.11
CA ALA A 275 -5.10 8.43 24.90
C ALA A 275 -3.85 8.70 24.04
N CYS A 276 -3.91 9.73 23.22
CA CYS A 276 -2.92 10.04 22.18
C CYS A 276 -2.17 11.33 22.47
N ASP A 277 -2.75 12.20 23.26
CA ASP A 277 -2.20 13.52 23.56
C ASP A 277 -1.59 13.62 24.95
N VAL A 278 -0.36 14.09 25.00
CA VAL A 278 0.34 14.38 26.25
C VAL A 278 -0.08 15.74 26.84
N SER A 279 -0.63 16.64 26.02
CA SER A 279 -1.03 17.97 26.43
C SER A 279 -2.33 18.42 25.75
N LEU A 280 -3.35 18.68 26.55
CA LEU A 280 -4.62 19.22 26.07
C LEU A 280 -4.62 20.76 26.13
N ALA A 281 -5.25 21.39 25.13
CA ALA A 281 -5.58 22.81 25.20
C ALA A 281 -6.89 23.02 25.98
N ILE A 282 -7.01 24.12 26.74
CA ILE A 282 -8.25 24.44 27.46
C ILE A 282 -8.69 25.87 27.18
N SER A 283 -9.97 26.04 26.87
CA SER A 283 -10.66 27.32 26.70
C SER A 283 -11.89 27.39 27.58
N ASP A 284 -12.51 28.56 27.62
CA ASP A 284 -13.81 28.81 28.26
C ASP A 284 -14.65 29.70 27.33
N ASP A 285 -15.95 29.79 27.61
CA ASP A 285 -16.92 30.62 26.89
C ASP A 285 -17.24 31.97 27.55
N TYR A 286 -16.54 32.33 28.64
CA TYR A 286 -16.76 33.63 29.32
C TYR A 286 -16.35 34.80 28.42
N ASN A 287 -17.28 35.75 28.25
CA ASN A 287 -17.07 36.88 27.35
C ASN A 287 -16.29 38.07 27.97
N GLY A 288 -15.89 37.98 29.25
CA GLY A 288 -15.12 39.00 29.94
C GLY A 288 -15.94 40.19 30.48
N ILE A 289 -17.26 40.18 30.41
CA ILE A 289 -18.11 41.29 30.81
C ILE A 289 -19.35 40.89 31.62
N ASP A 290 -19.89 39.70 31.42
CA ASP A 290 -21.13 39.27 32.08
C ASP A 290 -20.91 39.00 33.56
N VAL A 291 -21.84 39.47 34.38
CA VAL A 291 -21.91 39.24 35.84
C VAL A 291 -23.27 38.66 36.14
N PRO A 292 -23.37 37.57 36.94
CA PRO A 292 -24.68 37.04 37.33
C PRO A 292 -25.49 38.06 38.13
N ALA A 293 -26.81 37.98 38.01
CA ALA A 293 -27.69 38.73 38.87
C ALA A 293 -27.60 38.25 40.35
N LEU A 294 -27.86 39.14 41.29
CA LEU A 294 -27.95 38.76 42.71
C LEU A 294 -28.98 37.65 42.91
N SER A 295 -28.59 36.59 43.60
CA SER A 295 -29.42 35.40 43.85
C SER A 295 -29.19 34.88 45.27
N CYS A 296 -29.97 35.33 46.23
CA CYS A 296 -29.86 34.97 47.65
C CYS A 296 -30.12 33.49 47.98
N ASP A 297 -30.56 32.70 47.00
CA ASP A 297 -30.79 31.25 47.11
C ASP A 297 -29.92 30.42 46.13
N LEU A 298 -29.00 31.08 45.47
CA LEU A 298 -28.14 30.49 44.43
C LEU A 298 -28.94 29.79 43.33
N SER A 299 -30.15 30.22 43.03
CA SER A 299 -31.02 29.62 42.01
C SER A 299 -30.75 30.15 40.60
N ALA A 300 -30.13 31.33 40.49
CA ALA A 300 -29.75 31.96 39.24
C ALA A 300 -28.27 32.31 39.25
N GLY A 301 -27.52 31.80 38.27
CA GLY A 301 -26.08 32.02 38.13
C GLY A 301 -25.64 32.08 36.68
N LEU A 302 -24.44 32.58 36.47
CA LEU A 302 -23.76 32.56 35.18
C LEU A 302 -23.05 31.21 34.98
N ILE A 303 -23.42 30.46 33.95
CA ILE A 303 -22.77 29.21 33.61
C ILE A 303 -21.52 29.54 32.79
N VAL A 304 -20.39 28.97 33.17
CA VAL A 304 -19.12 28.98 32.41
C VAL A 304 -18.82 27.56 31.94
N ILE A 305 -18.66 27.39 30.63
CA ILE A 305 -18.34 26.15 30.01
C ILE A 305 -16.84 26.11 29.71
N PHE A 306 -16.15 25.11 30.25
CA PHE A 306 -14.77 24.81 29.95
C PHE A 306 -14.73 23.76 28.85
N THR A 307 -13.87 23.96 27.83
CA THR A 307 -13.65 23.05 26.71
C THR A 307 -12.19 22.64 26.66
N VAL A 308 -11.90 21.34 26.74
CA VAL A 308 -10.58 20.80 26.42
C VAL A 308 -10.57 20.34 24.97
N THR A 309 -9.43 20.51 24.31
CA THR A 309 -9.23 20.16 22.90
C THR A 309 -7.90 19.44 22.78
N ASP A 310 -7.88 18.32 22.05
CA ASP A 310 -6.68 17.57 21.68
C ASP A 310 -5.95 18.17 20.46
N GLU A 311 -4.85 17.54 20.00
CA GLU A 311 -4.09 17.99 18.82
C GLU A 311 -4.89 17.83 17.52
N CYS A 312 -5.84 16.87 17.46
CA CYS A 312 -6.67 16.61 16.29
C CYS A 312 -7.95 17.45 16.23
N GLY A 313 -8.22 18.22 17.28
CA GLY A 313 -9.37 19.12 17.38
C GLY A 313 -10.62 18.46 17.93
N ASN A 314 -10.54 17.23 18.45
CA ASN A 314 -11.64 16.63 19.20
C ASN A 314 -11.80 17.32 20.56
N THR A 315 -13.02 17.40 21.08
CA THR A 315 -13.31 18.24 22.24
C THR A 315 -14.18 17.54 23.27
N ALA A 316 -13.99 17.92 24.54
CA ALA A 316 -14.91 17.61 25.63
C ALA A 316 -15.18 18.85 26.47
N THR A 317 -16.36 18.91 27.10
CA THR A 317 -16.81 20.09 27.86
C THR A 317 -17.29 19.72 29.24
N CYS A 318 -17.13 20.65 30.17
CA CYS A 318 -17.80 20.64 31.49
C CYS A 318 -18.22 22.03 31.85
N ALA A 319 -19.20 22.15 32.78
CA ALA A 319 -19.76 23.44 33.18
C ALA A 319 -19.68 23.66 34.70
N LYS A 320 -19.44 24.91 35.08
CA LYS A 320 -19.50 25.39 36.45
C LYS A 320 -20.29 26.69 36.49
N THR A 321 -20.80 27.03 37.65
CA THR A 321 -21.68 28.20 37.83
C THR A 321 -21.03 29.22 38.76
N VAL A 322 -21.21 30.47 38.38
CA VAL A 322 -20.81 31.65 39.18
C VAL A 322 -22.06 32.31 39.73
N TYR A 323 -22.05 32.63 40.98
CA TYR A 323 -23.17 33.29 41.69
C TYR A 323 -22.70 34.59 42.34
N VAL A 324 -23.65 35.55 42.51
CA VAL A 324 -23.53 36.66 43.43
C VAL A 324 -24.58 36.46 44.51
N ASP A 325 -24.18 36.37 45.75
CA ASP A 325 -25.01 36.19 46.92
C ASP A 325 -24.88 37.40 47.87
N ASP A 326 -25.83 37.60 48.71
CA ASP A 326 -25.76 38.64 49.79
C ASP A 326 -26.03 37.96 51.15
N THR A 327 -24.96 37.72 51.86
CA THR A 327 -25.02 37.18 53.24
C THR A 327 -24.89 38.26 54.32
N THR A 328 -24.71 39.50 53.87
CA THR A 328 -24.52 40.62 54.80
C THR A 328 -25.86 41.10 55.38
N VAL A 329 -25.99 40.99 56.65
CA VAL A 329 -27.20 41.48 57.31
C VAL A 329 -27.28 43.03 57.25
N PRO A 330 -28.43 43.55 56.88
CA PRO A 330 -28.56 45.01 56.85
C PRO A 330 -28.33 45.63 58.25
N THR A 331 -27.71 46.78 58.29
CA THR A 331 -27.55 47.57 59.53
C THR A 331 -28.71 48.53 59.69
N ILE A 332 -29.21 48.60 60.88
CA ILE A 332 -30.23 49.61 61.27
C ILE A 332 -29.69 50.49 62.39
N ASP A 333 -29.68 51.78 62.15
CA ASP A 333 -29.35 52.76 63.17
C ASP A 333 -30.63 53.42 63.74
N CYS A 334 -30.93 53.10 64.99
CA CYS A 334 -32.06 53.67 65.71
C CYS A 334 -31.65 54.85 66.63
N SER A 335 -30.40 55.33 66.49
CA SER A 335 -29.90 56.40 67.39
C SER A 335 -30.67 57.70 67.27
N GLY A 336 -31.24 57.95 66.08
CA GLY A 336 -32.07 59.15 65.83
C GLY A 336 -33.54 59.02 66.27
N VAL A 337 -33.97 57.84 66.70
CA VAL A 337 -35.37 57.58 67.09
C VAL A 337 -35.51 57.64 68.59
N ASN A 338 -36.28 58.60 69.07
CA ASN A 338 -36.56 58.74 70.51
C ASN A 338 -37.60 57.73 70.97
N ASN A 339 -37.44 57.23 72.19
CA ASN A 339 -38.47 56.38 72.80
C ASN A 339 -39.79 57.14 72.93
N LEU A 340 -40.90 56.52 72.56
CA LEU A 340 -42.23 57.05 72.77
C LEU A 340 -42.60 56.84 74.24
N VAL A 341 -42.85 57.93 74.93
CA VAL A 341 -43.40 57.92 76.32
C VAL A 341 -44.84 58.40 76.24
N MET A 342 -45.75 57.56 76.66
CA MET A 342 -47.18 57.89 76.69
C MET A 342 -47.68 57.96 78.14
N GLU A 343 -48.40 59.04 78.48
CA GLU A 343 -49.05 59.17 79.79
C GLU A 343 -50.34 58.34 79.81
N CYS A 344 -50.56 57.64 80.95
CA CYS A 344 -51.78 56.88 81.14
C CYS A 344 -52.92 57.85 81.47
N ALA A 345 -53.79 58.07 80.46
CA ALA A 345 -54.95 58.93 80.61
C ALA A 345 -56.21 58.24 80.13
N ASP A 346 -57.33 58.45 80.86
CA ASP A 346 -58.60 57.84 80.47
C ASP A 346 -59.07 58.40 79.11
N GLY A 347 -59.45 57.50 78.17
CA GLY A 347 -59.86 57.86 76.82
C GLY A 347 -58.74 58.05 75.80
N SER A 348 -57.50 57.79 76.12
CA SER A 348 -56.34 57.89 75.18
C SER A 348 -56.35 56.82 74.16
N ASN A 349 -56.16 57.22 72.87
CA ASN A 349 -56.01 56.27 71.76
C ASN A 349 -54.51 55.88 71.56
N TYR A 350 -54.03 55.01 72.46
CA TYR A 350 -52.64 54.55 72.42
C TYR A 350 -52.24 53.88 71.09
N PRO A 351 -53.09 53.04 70.44
CA PRO A 351 -52.77 52.47 69.16
C PRO A 351 -52.45 53.52 68.08
N ALA A 352 -53.25 54.58 67.96
CA ALA A 352 -53.02 55.64 66.98
C ALA A 352 -51.71 56.44 67.24
N ALA A 353 -51.39 56.66 68.56
CA ALA A 353 -50.12 57.31 68.91
C ALA A 353 -48.89 56.47 68.63
N ILE A 354 -48.96 55.13 68.78
CA ILE A 354 -47.88 54.18 68.38
C ILE A 354 -47.73 54.15 66.88
N GLU A 355 -48.83 54.05 66.14
CA GLU A 355 -48.80 54.08 64.69
C GLU A 355 -48.18 55.37 64.12
N ALA A 356 -48.55 56.52 64.70
CA ALA A 356 -47.97 57.79 64.28
C ALA A 356 -46.46 57.89 64.57
N TRP A 357 -45.99 57.30 65.70
CA TRP A 357 -44.57 57.27 66.04
C TRP A 357 -43.80 56.29 65.15
N ILE A 358 -44.39 55.15 64.78
CA ILE A 358 -43.78 54.19 63.79
C ILE A 358 -43.67 54.85 62.43
N ALA A 359 -44.62 55.69 62.04
CA ALA A 359 -44.64 56.34 60.71
C ALA A 359 -43.78 57.61 60.63
N ALA A 360 -43.30 58.12 61.73
CA ALA A 360 -42.46 59.31 61.79
C ALA A 360 -40.98 59.00 61.69
#